data_d79cd771b91ee5b2e6c9d5dec0d6d9fc
#
_entry.id   d79cd771b91ee5b2e6c9d5dec0d6d9fc
#
_cell.length_a   1.000
_cell.length_b   1.000
_cell.length_c   1.000
_cell.angle_alpha   90.00
_cell.angle_beta   90.00
_cell.angle_gamma   90.00
#
_symmetry.space_group_name_H-M   'P 1'
#
loop_
_entity.id
_entity.type
_entity.pdbx_description
1 polymer ?
#
loop_
_entity_poly.entity_id
_entity_poly.type
_entity_poly.pdbx_seq_one_letter_code
_entity_poly.pdbx_strand_id
1 'polypeptide(L)'
;MRVRSARRRKRRLSAKIQDLTAEQWAGLCDAWRGCAYCGAVGVPLQKDCVLPISRGGRYTVDNVVPACRSCNTSKCNSEVTGWLRRKRLDEESFLIRQWEILAVVGRDMAPTAG
;
A
#
# COMPACT_ATOMS: atom_id res chain seq x y z
N MET A 1 27.03 -10.89 -6.76
CA MET A 1 27.03 -10.95 -5.29
C MET A 1 26.83 -9.58 -4.63
N ARG A 2 27.48 -8.54 -5.08
CA ARG A 2 27.30 -7.18 -4.53
C ARG A 2 25.85 -6.66 -4.67
N VAL A 3 25.18 -7.01 -5.76
CA VAL A 3 23.78 -6.58 -6.00
C VAL A 3 22.83 -7.21 -5.00
N ARG A 4 23.03 -8.49 -4.64
CA ARG A 4 22.20 -9.17 -3.64
C ARG A 4 22.36 -8.55 -2.25
N SER A 5 23.59 -8.20 -1.87
CA SER A 5 23.87 -7.56 -0.58
C SER A 5 23.23 -6.19 -0.47
N ALA A 6 23.26 -5.38 -1.55
CA ALA A 6 22.64 -4.08 -1.59
C ALA A 6 21.11 -4.20 -1.47
N ARG A 7 20.50 -5.16 -2.16
CA ARG A 7 19.05 -5.42 -2.07
C ARG A 7 18.63 -5.88 -0.67
N ARG A 8 19.41 -6.75 -0.04
CA ARG A 8 19.14 -7.19 1.34
C ARG A 8 19.25 -6.02 2.32
N ARG A 9 20.27 -5.19 2.18
CA ARG A 9 20.46 -4.01 3.03
C ARG A 9 19.30 -3.05 2.89
N LYS A 10 18.85 -2.79 1.67
CA LYS A 10 17.71 -1.92 1.39
C LYS A 10 16.42 -2.48 1.99
N ARG A 11 16.19 -3.79 1.88
CA ARG A 11 15.03 -4.45 2.50
C ARG A 11 15.07 -4.38 4.02
N ARG A 12 16.24 -4.57 4.64
CA ARG A 12 16.39 -4.47 6.09
C ARG A 12 16.13 -3.06 6.60
N LEU A 13 16.63 -2.06 5.89
CA LEU A 13 16.40 -0.66 6.24
C LEU A 13 14.92 -0.31 6.09
N SER A 14 14.27 -0.76 5.03
CA SER A 14 12.84 -0.54 4.82
C SER A 14 12.00 -1.26 5.88
N ALA A 15 12.39 -2.49 6.26
CA ALA A 15 11.71 -3.23 7.31
C ALA A 15 11.84 -2.57 8.67
N LYS A 16 12.98 -1.92 8.95
CA LYS A 16 13.19 -1.17 10.18
C LYS A 16 12.35 0.11 10.27
N ILE A 17 11.84 0.60 9.13
CA ILE A 17 11.01 1.80 9.05
C ILE A 17 9.55 1.39 8.85
N GLN A 18 9.19 0.21 9.29
CA GLN A 18 7.81 -0.28 9.20
C GLN A 18 7.01 0.29 10.37
N ASP A 19 6.23 1.31 10.09
CA ASP A 19 5.38 1.96 11.09
C ASP A 19 3.94 1.49 11.03
N LEU A 20 3.60 0.60 10.08
CA LEU A 20 2.23 0.13 9.95
C LEU A 20 1.88 -0.84 11.07
N THR A 21 0.96 -0.42 11.94
CA THR A 21 0.48 -1.27 13.03
C THR A 21 -0.62 -2.21 12.54
N ALA A 22 -0.89 -3.26 13.32
CA ALA A 22 -2.01 -4.17 13.03
C ALA A 22 -3.35 -3.43 13.05
N GLU A 23 -3.50 -2.45 13.94
CA GLU A 23 -4.72 -1.64 14.02
C GLU A 23 -4.90 -0.76 12.78
N GLN A 24 -3.82 -0.15 12.31
CA GLN A 24 -3.85 0.64 11.08
C GLN A 24 -4.20 -0.22 9.88
N TRP A 25 -3.63 -1.41 9.80
CA TRP A 25 -3.94 -2.36 8.71
C TRP A 25 -5.41 -2.76 8.73
N ALA A 26 -5.94 -3.11 9.91
CA ALA A 26 -7.35 -3.43 10.04
C ALA A 26 -8.24 -2.25 9.62
N GLY A 27 -7.87 -1.04 10.03
CA GLY A 27 -8.58 0.18 9.64
C GLY A 27 -8.57 0.41 8.13
N LEU A 28 -7.44 0.16 7.48
CA LEU A 28 -7.34 0.27 6.02
C LEU A 28 -8.24 -0.76 5.32
N CYS A 29 -8.22 -2.00 5.78
CA CYS A 29 -9.09 -3.04 5.22
C CYS A 29 -10.57 -2.68 5.36
N ASP A 30 -10.97 -2.17 6.52
CA ASP A 30 -12.35 -1.73 6.76
C ASP A 30 -12.74 -0.56 5.87
N ALA A 31 -11.84 0.42 5.72
CA ALA A 31 -12.12 1.62 4.94
C ALA A 31 -12.22 1.32 3.45
N TRP A 32 -11.32 0.51 2.92
CA TRP A 32 -11.33 0.13 1.51
C TRP A 32 -12.41 -0.90 1.16
N ARG A 33 -12.78 -1.75 2.10
CA ARG A 33 -13.82 -2.80 1.96
C ARG A 33 -13.52 -3.85 0.90
N GLY A 34 -12.28 -3.98 0.50
CA GLY A 34 -11.84 -4.92 -0.52
C GLY A 34 -10.56 -4.46 -1.15
N CYS A 35 -10.25 -4.99 -2.31
CA CYS A 35 -9.07 -4.60 -3.04
C CYS A 35 -9.13 -3.12 -3.42
N ALA A 36 -8.11 -2.36 -3.04
CA ALA A 36 -8.05 -0.93 -3.32
C ALA A 36 -8.02 -0.63 -4.83
N TYR A 37 -7.52 -1.55 -5.62
CA TYR A 37 -7.35 -1.35 -7.06
C TYR A 37 -8.55 -1.82 -7.88
N CYS A 38 -8.98 -3.06 -7.71
CA CYS A 38 -10.06 -3.63 -8.54
C CYS A 38 -11.40 -3.73 -7.82
N GLY A 39 -11.43 -3.49 -6.50
CA GLY A 39 -12.65 -3.53 -5.73
C GLY A 39 -13.14 -4.93 -5.36
N ALA A 40 -12.36 -5.98 -5.62
CA ALA A 40 -12.76 -7.35 -5.29
C ALA A 40 -13.02 -7.48 -3.79
N VAL A 41 -14.16 -8.08 -3.43
CA VAL A 41 -14.57 -8.31 -2.04
C VAL A 41 -14.61 -9.82 -1.75
N GLY A 42 -14.50 -10.17 -0.48
CA GLY A 42 -14.57 -11.58 -0.08
C GLY A 42 -13.35 -12.40 -0.47
N VAL A 43 -12.24 -11.76 -0.78
CA VAL A 43 -10.97 -12.41 -1.14
C VAL A 43 -9.90 -12.05 -0.13
N PRO A 44 -8.87 -12.90 0.05
CA PRO A 44 -7.75 -12.52 0.91
C PRO A 44 -7.07 -11.27 0.39
N LEU A 45 -6.74 -10.36 1.31
CA LEU A 45 -6.09 -9.10 0.98
C LEU A 45 -4.66 -9.10 1.49
N GLN A 46 -3.78 -8.55 0.69
CA GLN A 46 -2.35 -8.43 0.99
C GLN A 46 -1.98 -6.97 1.14
N LYS A 47 -0.94 -6.71 1.90
CA LYS A 47 -0.39 -5.36 2.03
C LYS A 47 0.39 -5.04 0.77
N ASP A 48 -0.02 -4.00 0.04
CA ASP A 48 0.71 -3.51 -1.12
C ASP A 48 1.16 -2.09 -0.89
N CYS A 49 2.43 -1.81 -1.20
CA CYS A 49 2.95 -0.45 -1.15
C CYS A 49 2.63 0.26 -2.45
N VAL A 50 1.87 1.36 -2.38
CA VAL A 50 1.52 2.16 -3.55
C VAL A 50 2.79 2.62 -4.26
N LEU A 51 3.73 3.20 -3.50
CA LEU A 51 5.09 3.42 -3.96
C LEU A 51 5.93 2.22 -3.49
N PRO A 52 6.44 1.39 -4.42
CA PRO A 52 7.18 0.19 -4.05
C PRO A 52 8.42 0.48 -3.21
N ILE A 53 8.77 -0.45 -2.32
CA ILE A 53 9.97 -0.33 -1.49
C ILE A 53 11.22 -0.13 -2.36
N SER A 54 11.30 -0.82 -3.49
CA SER A 54 12.41 -0.70 -4.43
C SER A 54 12.54 0.72 -5.03
N ARG A 55 11.48 1.52 -4.94
CA ARG A 55 11.44 2.91 -5.42
C ARG A 55 11.44 3.93 -4.29
N GLY A 56 11.75 3.51 -3.06
CA GLY A 56 11.81 4.38 -1.90
C GLY A 56 10.55 4.42 -1.04
N GLY A 57 9.58 3.57 -1.33
CA GLY A 57 8.37 3.47 -0.51
C GLY A 57 8.64 2.81 0.83
N ARG A 58 7.73 2.99 1.77
CA ARG A 58 7.83 2.46 3.13
C ARG A 58 6.52 1.80 3.53
N TYR A 59 6.59 0.86 4.48
CA TYR A 59 5.41 0.25 5.07
C TYR A 59 4.80 1.19 6.11
N THR A 60 4.11 2.20 5.62
CA THR A 60 3.45 3.21 6.46
C THR A 60 1.98 3.30 6.08
N VAL A 61 1.15 3.83 6.98
CA VAL A 61 -0.29 3.94 6.74
C VAL A 61 -0.63 4.74 5.48
N ASP A 62 0.21 5.69 5.13
CA ASP A 62 -0.01 6.54 3.94
C ASP A 62 0.47 5.90 2.63
N ASN A 63 1.14 4.76 2.69
CA ASN A 63 1.68 4.10 1.50
C ASN A 63 1.19 2.67 1.31
N VAL A 64 0.51 2.09 2.28
CA VAL A 64 0.02 0.70 2.19
C VAL A 64 -1.48 0.70 1.91
N VAL A 65 -1.90 -0.15 0.98
CA VAL A 65 -3.32 -0.39 0.69
C VAL A 65 -3.57 -1.89 0.65
N PRO A 66 -4.81 -2.33 0.95
CA PRO A 66 -5.16 -3.73 0.76
C PRO A 66 -5.31 -4.03 -0.73
N ALA A 67 -4.69 -5.10 -1.18
CA ALA A 67 -4.76 -5.51 -2.57
C ALA A 67 -5.01 -7.01 -2.66
N CYS A 68 -5.83 -7.44 -3.61
CA CYS A 68 -5.98 -8.87 -3.87
C CYS A 68 -4.70 -9.42 -4.49
N ARG A 69 -4.51 -10.72 -4.38
CA ARG A 69 -3.31 -11.38 -4.90
C ARG A 69 -3.07 -11.08 -6.36
N SER A 70 -4.12 -11.09 -7.17
CA SER A 70 -4.03 -10.83 -8.61
C SER A 70 -3.48 -9.44 -8.91
N CYS A 71 -4.04 -8.41 -8.27
CA CYS A 71 -3.58 -7.03 -8.45
C CYS A 71 -2.16 -6.84 -7.92
N ASN A 72 -1.87 -7.39 -6.73
CA ASN A 72 -0.55 -7.26 -6.13
C ASN A 72 0.53 -7.89 -7.01
N THR A 73 0.29 -9.08 -7.51
CA THR A 73 1.21 -9.78 -8.41
C THR A 73 1.39 -9.03 -9.73
N SER A 74 0.28 -8.56 -10.33
CA SER A 74 0.31 -7.82 -11.59
C SER A 74 1.05 -6.49 -11.48
N LYS A 75 0.78 -5.74 -10.40
CA LYS A 75 1.41 -4.44 -10.19
C LYS A 75 2.91 -4.58 -9.89
N CYS A 76 3.28 -5.53 -9.05
CA CYS A 76 4.66 -5.79 -8.66
C CYS A 76 5.37 -4.47 -8.28
N ASN A 77 6.47 -4.11 -8.95
CA ASN A 77 7.24 -2.90 -8.70
C ASN A 77 6.88 -1.76 -9.65
N SER A 78 5.75 -1.87 -10.36
CA SER A 78 5.32 -0.84 -11.30
C SER A 78 4.89 0.43 -10.58
N GLU A 79 5.05 1.55 -11.25
CA GLU A 79 4.49 2.81 -10.81
C GLU A 79 2.96 2.71 -10.91
N VAL A 80 2.27 3.13 -9.83
CA VAL A 80 0.84 2.83 -9.65
C VAL A 80 -0.05 3.43 -10.75
N THR A 81 0.15 4.68 -11.11
CA THR A 81 -0.75 5.33 -12.07
C THR A 81 -0.60 4.75 -13.46
N GLY A 82 0.61 4.48 -13.90
CA GLY A 82 0.87 3.82 -15.18
C GLY A 82 0.28 2.41 -15.21
N TRP A 83 0.43 1.66 -14.12
CA TRP A 83 -0.14 0.32 -14.03
C TRP A 83 -1.67 0.35 -14.06
N LEU A 84 -2.30 1.27 -13.30
CA LEU A 84 -3.76 1.41 -13.30
C LEU A 84 -4.30 1.70 -14.70
N ARG A 85 -3.62 2.57 -15.44
CA ARG A 85 -3.99 2.89 -16.83
C ARG A 85 -3.90 1.67 -17.74
N ARG A 86 -2.81 0.90 -17.63
CA ARG A 86 -2.63 -0.33 -18.44
C ARG A 86 -3.70 -1.36 -18.14
N LYS A 87 -4.15 -1.43 -16.89
CA LYS A 87 -5.21 -2.36 -16.45
C LYS A 87 -6.61 -1.82 -16.71
N ARG A 88 -6.72 -0.59 -17.22
CA ARG A 88 -7.99 0.10 -17.43
C ARG A 88 -8.80 0.21 -16.14
N LEU A 89 -8.11 0.38 -15.03
CA LEU A 89 -8.70 0.66 -13.74
C LEU A 89 -8.84 2.17 -13.57
N ASP A 90 -9.76 2.60 -12.71
CA ASP A 90 -10.06 4.02 -12.52
C ASP A 90 -9.03 4.68 -11.61
N GLU A 91 -8.02 5.27 -12.23
CA GLU A 91 -6.92 5.98 -11.56
C GLU A 91 -7.43 7.13 -10.69
N GLU A 92 -8.34 7.92 -11.22
CA GLU A 92 -8.86 9.10 -10.52
C GLU A 92 -9.62 8.67 -9.26
N SER A 93 -10.50 7.71 -9.38
CA SER A 93 -11.27 7.20 -8.24
C SER A 93 -10.36 6.60 -7.18
N PHE A 94 -9.31 5.89 -7.58
CA PHE A 94 -8.34 5.33 -6.63
C PHE A 94 -7.65 6.44 -5.83
N LEU A 95 -7.13 7.46 -6.52
CA LEU A 95 -6.40 8.55 -5.86
C LEU A 95 -7.29 9.36 -4.93
N ILE A 96 -8.51 9.67 -5.35
CA ILE A 96 -9.47 10.41 -4.53
C ILE A 96 -9.81 9.59 -3.29
N ARG A 97 -10.12 8.32 -3.47
CA ARG A 97 -10.50 7.44 -2.35
C ARG A 97 -9.35 7.24 -1.38
N GLN A 98 -8.13 7.08 -1.88
CA GLN A 98 -6.95 6.98 -1.02
C GLN A 98 -6.80 8.23 -0.16
N TRP A 99 -6.94 9.39 -0.76
CA TRP A 99 -6.85 10.65 -0.05
C TRP A 99 -7.91 10.78 1.04
N GLU A 100 -9.16 10.42 0.72
CA GLU A 100 -10.28 10.46 1.67
C GLU A 100 -10.07 9.49 2.84
N ILE A 101 -9.64 8.26 2.53
CA ILE A 101 -9.39 7.24 3.55
C ILE A 101 -8.27 7.67 4.48
N LEU A 102 -7.19 8.23 3.94
CA LEU A 102 -6.07 8.69 4.75
C LEU A 102 -6.44 9.87 5.64
N ALA A 103 -7.36 10.71 5.20
CA ALA A 103 -7.86 11.79 6.02
C ALA A 103 -8.59 11.28 7.28
N VAL A 104 -9.25 10.14 7.17
CA VAL A 104 -9.98 9.53 8.28
C VAL A 104 -9.08 8.59 9.09
N VAL A 105 -8.50 7.59 8.44
CA VAL A 105 -7.69 6.56 9.10
C VAL A 105 -6.43 7.16 9.72
N GLY A 106 -5.76 8.03 9.00
CA GLY A 106 -4.56 8.69 9.50
C GLY A 106 -4.84 9.57 10.72
N ARG A 107 -6.00 10.22 10.76
CA ARG A 107 -6.40 11.08 11.87
C ARG A 107 -6.76 10.25 13.11
N ASP A 108 -7.53 9.18 12.92
CA ASP A 108 -8.01 8.34 14.02
C ASP A 108 -6.89 7.52 14.65
N MET A 109 -5.86 7.20 13.87
CA MET A 109 -4.78 6.33 14.29
C MET A 109 -3.45 7.06 14.45
N ALA A 110 -3.45 8.38 14.26
CA ALA A 110 -2.26 9.18 14.49
C ALA A 110 -1.90 9.11 15.99
N PRO A 111 -0.60 8.94 16.32
CA PRO A 111 -0.18 9.01 17.70
C PRO A 111 -0.61 10.37 18.26
N THR A 112 -1.32 10.36 19.36
CA THR A 112 -1.66 11.59 20.07
C THR A 112 -0.36 12.34 20.33
N ALA A 113 -0.20 13.48 19.69
CA ALA A 113 0.86 14.40 20.01
C ALA A 113 0.62 14.84 21.46
N GLY A 114 1.21 14.08 22.35
CA GLY A 114 1.11 14.36 23.78
C GLY A 114 2.14 15.32 24.18
#